data_02b1ceedfcfd377f01ecb0a9ff6b8ab2
#
_entry.id   02b1ceedfcfd377f01ecb0a9ff6b8ab2
#
_cell.length_a   1.000
_cell.length_b   1.000
_cell.length_c   1.000
_cell.angle_alpha   90.00
_cell.angle_beta   90.00
_cell.angle_gamma   90.00
#
_symmetry.space_group_name_H-M   'P 1'
#
loop_
_entity.id
_entity.type
_entity.pdbx_description
1 polymer ?
#
loop_
_entity_poly.entity_id
_entity_poly.type
_entity_poly.pdbx_seq_one_letter_code
_entity_poly.pdbx_strand_id
1 'polypeptide(L)'
;EIITCDWSSDVCSSDLVYQEILPVLDASKTCIDMSTIDPSVSVEISRMVKATGAQFIDAPVVKSKPAAIAGKLGIYVGGDEATFEAMKPILSYMGENIIRMGDNGKGLVMKICHNALVSQIQNGVNETSTLAAANGIDIMTFAQAISYGGGQNFYLDSKKEPISKEDYTTAFSIENEYKDVNICMNLAKECGVLMPGEENALHVYQKAMDAGYGKEDFCATIKVVRER
;
A
#
# COMPACT_ATOMS: atom_id res chain seq x y z
N GLU A 1 19.69 -5.54 -15.28
CA GLU A 1 18.84 -4.46 -15.82
C GLU A 1 17.66 -4.26 -14.86
N ILE A 2 17.50 -3.06 -14.30
CA ILE A 2 16.39 -2.76 -13.38
C ILE A 2 15.29 -2.17 -14.24
N ILE A 3 14.21 -2.91 -14.42
CA ILE A 3 12.99 -2.43 -15.07
C ILE A 3 12.12 -1.82 -13.98
N THR A 4 11.94 -0.50 -14.00
CA THR A 4 11.02 0.20 -13.10
C THR A 4 9.67 0.34 -13.79
N CYS A 5 8.62 -0.28 -13.23
CA CYS A 5 7.25 -0.01 -13.66
C CYS A 5 6.75 1.28 -13.04
N ASP A 6 6.02 2.08 -13.81
CA ASP A 6 5.36 3.29 -13.33
C ASP A 6 4.28 2.91 -12.30
N TRP A 7 4.29 3.59 -11.16
CA TRP A 7 3.39 3.36 -10.02
C TRP A 7 1.93 3.70 -10.31
N SER A 8 1.63 4.22 -11.49
CA SER A 8 0.31 4.70 -11.88
C SER A 8 -0.49 3.70 -12.72
N SER A 9 0.06 2.52 -13.00
CA SER A 9 -0.57 1.61 -13.96
C SER A 9 -1.53 0.63 -13.31
N ASP A 10 -2.69 0.50 -13.93
CA ASP A 10 -3.75 -0.46 -13.62
C ASP A 10 -3.26 -1.92 -13.57
N VAL A 11 -4.07 -2.80 -12.97
CA VAL A 11 -3.85 -4.25 -12.82
C VAL A 11 -3.34 -4.94 -14.11
N CYS A 12 -3.66 -4.37 -15.28
CA CYS A 12 -3.23 -4.88 -16.60
C CYS A 12 -1.75 -4.62 -16.96
N SER A 13 -1.03 -3.76 -16.27
CA SER A 13 0.32 -3.38 -16.70
C SER A 13 1.41 -4.35 -16.29
N SER A 14 1.29 -4.99 -15.13
CA SER A 14 2.26 -6.00 -14.69
C SER A 14 2.23 -7.21 -15.62
N ASP A 15 1.04 -7.69 -16.02
CA ASP A 15 0.89 -8.80 -16.97
C ASP A 15 1.54 -8.47 -18.32
N LEU A 16 1.36 -7.24 -18.83
CA LEU A 16 1.94 -6.82 -20.10
C LEU A 16 3.46 -6.77 -20.04
N VAL A 17 4.02 -6.21 -18.95
CA VAL A 17 5.48 -6.16 -18.75
C VAL A 17 6.07 -7.58 -18.72
N TYR A 18 5.45 -8.50 -17.97
CA TYR A 18 5.95 -9.87 -17.90
C TYR A 18 5.82 -10.60 -19.24
N GLN A 19 4.76 -10.39 -20.01
CA GLN A 19 4.65 -10.97 -21.38
C GLN A 19 5.80 -10.51 -22.28
N GLU A 20 6.24 -9.26 -22.16
CA GLU A 20 7.35 -8.73 -22.95
C GLU A 20 8.72 -9.29 -22.50
N ILE A 21 8.95 -9.49 -21.21
CA ILE A 21 10.26 -9.92 -20.70
C ILE A 21 10.43 -11.45 -20.63
N LEU A 22 9.35 -12.23 -20.57
CA LEU A 22 9.41 -13.70 -20.51
C LEU A 22 10.36 -14.32 -21.56
N PRO A 23 10.37 -13.88 -22.84
CA PRO A 23 11.23 -14.45 -23.88
C PRO A 23 12.74 -14.31 -23.63
N VAL A 24 13.14 -13.37 -22.74
CA VAL A 24 14.56 -13.11 -22.42
C VAL A 24 14.95 -13.60 -21.02
N LEU A 25 14.03 -14.23 -20.30
CA LEU A 25 14.31 -14.80 -18.98
C LEU A 25 14.94 -16.19 -19.11
N ASP A 26 15.87 -16.49 -18.22
CA ASP A 26 16.54 -17.77 -18.07
C ASP A 26 16.97 -18.00 -16.60
N ALA A 27 17.57 -19.15 -16.32
CA ALA A 27 17.99 -19.54 -14.97
C ALA A 27 19.04 -18.63 -14.30
N SER A 28 19.64 -17.71 -15.04
CA SER A 28 20.60 -16.74 -14.49
C SER A 28 19.92 -15.48 -13.90
N LYS A 29 18.59 -15.35 -14.06
CA LYS A 29 17.85 -14.14 -13.74
C LYS A 29 16.92 -14.33 -12.54
N THR A 30 16.71 -13.23 -11.82
CA THR A 30 15.73 -13.12 -10.73
C THR A 30 14.87 -11.89 -10.96
N CYS A 31 13.56 -12.07 -11.01
CA CYS A 31 12.58 -10.99 -11.05
C CYS A 31 12.19 -10.61 -9.61
N ILE A 32 12.25 -9.30 -9.32
CA ILE A 32 11.77 -8.72 -8.06
C ILE A 32 10.62 -7.78 -8.42
N ASP A 33 9.39 -8.19 -8.12
CA ASP A 33 8.20 -7.36 -8.38
C ASP A 33 7.84 -6.57 -7.12
N MET A 34 7.94 -5.26 -7.20
CA MET A 34 7.63 -4.34 -6.11
C MET A 34 6.26 -3.67 -6.27
N SER A 35 5.48 -4.06 -7.26
CA SER A 35 4.14 -3.55 -7.54
C SER A 35 3.15 -3.98 -6.46
N THR A 36 2.08 -3.21 -6.31
CA THR A 36 0.91 -3.62 -5.51
C THR A 36 -0.22 -3.99 -6.46
N ILE A 37 -0.36 -5.29 -6.68
CA ILE A 37 -1.36 -5.92 -7.56
C ILE A 37 -2.10 -7.01 -6.78
N ASP A 38 -3.09 -7.63 -7.42
CA ASP A 38 -3.79 -8.78 -6.86
C ASP A 38 -2.81 -9.94 -6.58
N PRO A 39 -2.82 -10.52 -5.36
CA PRO A 39 -1.93 -11.62 -5.01
C PRO A 39 -2.04 -12.84 -5.93
N SER A 40 -3.24 -13.13 -6.46
CA SER A 40 -3.46 -14.26 -7.37
C SER A 40 -2.76 -14.05 -8.72
N VAL A 41 -2.79 -12.83 -9.24
CA VAL A 41 -2.09 -12.42 -10.46
C VAL A 41 -0.58 -12.57 -10.28
N SER A 42 -0.04 -12.10 -9.15
CA SER A 42 1.39 -12.26 -8.85
C SER A 42 1.82 -13.73 -8.76
N VAL A 43 0.99 -14.59 -8.18
CA VAL A 43 1.23 -16.04 -8.15
C VAL A 43 1.28 -16.63 -9.56
N GLU A 44 0.40 -16.20 -10.46
CA GLU A 44 0.41 -16.62 -11.85
C GLU A 44 1.67 -16.15 -12.59
N ILE A 45 2.03 -14.88 -12.46
CA ILE A 45 3.29 -14.31 -12.97
C ILE A 45 4.49 -15.14 -12.46
N SER A 46 4.51 -15.48 -11.18
CA SER A 46 5.59 -16.28 -10.59
C SER A 46 5.74 -17.65 -11.25
N ARG A 47 4.62 -18.28 -11.63
CA ARG A 47 4.62 -19.56 -12.34
C ARG A 47 5.18 -19.42 -13.74
N MET A 48 4.77 -18.37 -14.47
CA MET A 48 5.28 -18.11 -15.82
C MET A 48 6.79 -17.83 -15.81
N VAL A 49 7.27 -17.00 -14.89
CA VAL A 49 8.70 -16.68 -14.72
C VAL A 49 9.49 -17.96 -14.37
N LYS A 50 9.03 -18.72 -13.40
CA LYS A 50 9.71 -19.98 -12.98
C LYS A 50 9.74 -21.03 -14.08
N ALA A 51 8.78 -21.05 -15.00
CA ALA A 51 8.80 -21.95 -16.16
C ALA A 51 9.95 -21.67 -17.14
N THR A 52 10.53 -20.46 -17.14
CA THR A 52 11.74 -20.12 -17.91
C THR A 52 13.05 -20.56 -17.21
N GLY A 53 12.97 -21.03 -15.98
CA GLY A 53 14.11 -21.32 -15.10
C GLY A 53 14.52 -20.14 -14.21
N ALA A 54 13.99 -18.92 -14.46
CA ALA A 54 14.27 -17.74 -13.65
C ALA A 54 13.62 -17.84 -12.25
N GLN A 55 14.13 -17.05 -11.31
CA GLN A 55 13.53 -16.91 -9.97
C GLN A 55 12.58 -15.71 -9.93
N PHE A 56 11.62 -15.75 -9.00
CA PHE A 56 10.65 -14.66 -8.80
C PHE A 56 10.36 -14.46 -7.31
N ILE A 57 10.35 -13.19 -6.89
CA ILE A 57 9.82 -12.76 -5.59
C ILE A 57 8.89 -11.55 -5.77
N ASP A 58 7.77 -11.52 -5.06
CA ASP A 58 6.96 -10.33 -4.84
C ASP A 58 7.52 -9.59 -3.62
N ALA A 59 7.78 -8.29 -3.75
CA ALA A 59 8.46 -7.50 -2.74
C ALA A 59 7.82 -6.10 -2.57
N PRO A 60 6.49 -6.00 -2.36
CA PRO A 60 5.81 -4.73 -2.19
C PRO A 60 6.36 -3.95 -0.98
N VAL A 61 6.24 -2.61 -1.09
CA VAL A 61 6.87 -1.68 -0.15
C VAL A 61 5.87 -0.88 0.67
N VAL A 62 6.32 -0.40 1.82
CA VAL A 62 5.59 0.51 2.72
C VAL A 62 6.45 1.69 3.15
N LYS A 63 5.88 2.72 3.78
CA LYS A 63 6.45 3.99 4.27
C LYS A 63 6.54 5.12 3.24
N SER A 64 5.95 5.01 2.04
CA SER A 64 5.82 6.10 1.06
C SER A 64 7.13 6.78 0.60
N LYS A 65 6.99 7.82 -0.24
CA LYS A 65 8.07 8.53 -0.94
C LYS A 65 9.23 9.05 -0.04
N PRO A 66 8.99 9.64 1.15
CA PRO A 66 10.12 10.10 1.99
C PRO A 66 11.04 8.96 2.44
N ALA A 67 10.50 7.79 2.77
CA ALA A 67 11.29 6.65 3.14
C ALA A 67 12.02 6.02 1.94
N ALA A 68 11.43 6.07 0.75
CA ALA A 68 12.10 5.64 -0.48
C ALA A 68 13.35 6.48 -0.77
N ILE A 69 13.23 7.81 -0.67
CA ILE A 69 14.36 8.74 -0.86
C ILE A 69 15.48 8.47 0.17
N ALA A 70 15.12 8.10 1.39
CA ALA A 70 16.05 7.83 2.48
C ALA A 70 16.62 6.40 2.47
N GLY A 71 16.19 5.51 1.57
CA GLY A 71 16.56 4.09 1.57
C GLY A 71 16.04 3.32 2.80
N LYS A 72 14.89 3.75 3.36
CA LYS A 72 14.32 3.24 4.63
C LYS A 72 12.94 2.60 4.47
N LEU A 73 12.65 2.05 3.31
CA LEU A 73 11.40 1.34 3.06
C LEU A 73 11.23 0.14 4.01
N GLY A 74 9.98 -0.22 4.29
CA GLY A 74 9.63 -1.55 4.72
C GLY A 74 9.31 -2.40 3.49
N ILE A 75 9.76 -3.64 3.45
CA ILE A 75 9.60 -4.54 2.31
C ILE A 75 9.05 -5.88 2.80
N TYR A 76 7.89 -6.28 2.26
CA TYR A 76 7.28 -7.57 2.52
C TYR A 76 7.59 -8.52 1.37
N VAL A 77 8.26 -9.64 1.62
CA VAL A 77 8.72 -10.52 0.54
C VAL A 77 7.95 -11.82 0.53
N GLY A 78 7.37 -12.16 -0.62
CA GLY A 78 6.83 -13.47 -0.93
C GLY A 78 7.73 -14.20 -1.93
N GLY A 79 8.07 -15.46 -1.65
CA GLY A 79 8.92 -16.26 -2.52
C GLY A 79 9.73 -17.31 -1.78
N ASP A 80 10.52 -18.08 -2.51
CA ASP A 80 11.38 -19.12 -1.93
C ASP A 80 12.41 -18.52 -0.97
N GLU A 81 12.70 -19.23 0.11
CA GLU A 81 13.65 -18.75 1.14
C GLU A 81 15.05 -18.54 0.57
N ALA A 82 15.52 -19.45 -0.27
CA ALA A 82 16.84 -19.33 -0.90
C ALA A 82 16.92 -18.09 -1.82
N THR A 83 15.87 -17.82 -2.60
CA THR A 83 15.78 -16.65 -3.46
C THR A 83 15.71 -15.35 -2.61
N PHE A 84 14.94 -15.37 -1.53
CA PHE A 84 14.86 -14.25 -0.59
C PHE A 84 16.24 -13.91 0.01
N GLU A 85 16.95 -14.88 0.56
CA GLU A 85 18.28 -14.66 1.17
C GLU A 85 19.31 -14.17 0.14
N ALA A 86 19.26 -14.67 -1.10
CA ALA A 86 20.12 -14.21 -2.19
C ALA A 86 19.84 -12.75 -2.59
N MET A 87 18.55 -12.31 -2.56
CA MET A 87 18.15 -10.96 -2.97
C MET A 87 18.14 -9.94 -1.82
N LYS A 88 18.18 -10.37 -0.58
CA LYS A 88 18.17 -9.51 0.60
C LYS A 88 19.26 -8.43 0.61
N PRO A 89 20.51 -8.68 0.17
CA PRO A 89 21.54 -7.64 0.05
C PRO A 89 21.14 -6.51 -0.92
N ILE A 90 20.45 -6.87 -2.04
CA ILE A 90 19.97 -5.88 -3.02
C ILE A 90 18.81 -5.08 -2.42
N LEU A 91 17.84 -5.74 -1.79
CA LEU A 91 16.71 -5.09 -1.14
C LEU A 91 17.17 -4.14 -0.01
N SER A 92 18.28 -4.45 0.66
CA SER A 92 18.84 -3.63 1.74
C SER A 92 19.35 -2.26 1.29
N TYR A 93 19.58 -2.04 -0.01
CA TYR A 93 19.87 -0.69 -0.53
C TYR A 93 18.62 0.22 -0.54
N MET A 94 17.43 -0.36 -0.54
CA MET A 94 16.14 0.35 -0.64
C MET A 94 15.38 0.42 0.68
N GLY A 95 15.60 -0.56 1.57
CA GLY A 95 14.83 -0.70 2.80
C GLY A 95 15.63 -1.22 3.98
N GLU A 96 15.27 -0.77 5.18
CA GLU A 96 15.89 -1.20 6.45
C GLU A 96 15.10 -2.32 7.16
N ASN A 97 13.81 -2.46 6.84
CA ASN A 97 12.90 -3.45 7.46
C ASN A 97 12.40 -4.41 6.38
N ILE A 98 13.08 -5.53 6.22
CA ILE A 98 12.81 -6.52 5.19
C ILE A 98 12.40 -7.82 5.85
N ILE A 99 11.22 -8.34 5.52
CA ILE A 99 10.70 -9.55 6.11
C ILE A 99 10.09 -10.46 5.04
N ARG A 100 10.45 -11.77 5.10
CA ARG A 100 9.82 -12.80 4.28
C ARG A 100 8.49 -13.21 4.93
N MET A 101 7.41 -13.18 4.15
CA MET A 101 6.04 -13.49 4.58
C MET A 101 5.62 -14.93 4.24
N GLY A 102 6.37 -15.63 3.42
CA GLY A 102 6.08 -16.99 2.94
C GLY A 102 6.29 -17.12 1.44
N ASP A 103 5.53 -18.03 0.80
CA ASP A 103 5.61 -18.28 -0.62
C ASP A 103 5.14 -17.09 -1.47
N ASN A 104 5.31 -17.17 -2.81
CA ASN A 104 4.88 -16.13 -3.73
C ASN A 104 3.42 -15.70 -3.52
N GLY A 105 3.18 -14.40 -3.57
CA GLY A 105 1.90 -13.74 -3.26
C GLY A 105 1.72 -13.36 -1.78
N LYS A 106 2.50 -13.94 -0.84
CA LYS A 106 2.33 -13.65 0.60
C LYS A 106 2.85 -12.27 0.99
N GLY A 107 3.85 -11.73 0.30
CA GLY A 107 4.28 -10.35 0.44
C GLY A 107 3.13 -9.38 0.09
N LEU A 108 2.46 -9.64 -1.03
CA LEU A 108 1.28 -8.86 -1.46
C LEU A 108 0.09 -9.02 -0.53
N VAL A 109 -0.24 -10.22 -0.07
CA VAL A 109 -1.28 -10.41 0.96
C VAL A 109 -1.00 -9.53 2.18
N MET A 110 0.24 -9.52 2.67
CA MET A 110 0.61 -8.67 3.81
C MET A 110 0.51 -7.18 3.47
N LYS A 111 0.94 -6.79 2.26
CA LYS A 111 0.80 -5.40 1.79
C LYS A 111 -0.65 -4.94 1.77
N ILE A 112 -1.55 -5.75 1.24
CA ILE A 112 -2.99 -5.47 1.18
C ILE A 112 -3.58 -5.38 2.60
N CYS A 113 -3.26 -6.32 3.49
CA CYS A 113 -3.67 -6.24 4.90
C CYS A 113 -3.15 -4.97 5.59
N HIS A 114 -1.91 -4.55 5.28
CA HIS A 114 -1.33 -3.33 5.82
C HIS A 114 -2.12 -2.09 5.36
N ASN A 115 -2.40 -1.95 4.06
CA ASN A 115 -3.11 -0.81 3.52
C ASN A 115 -4.57 -0.79 4.01
N ALA A 116 -5.24 -1.94 4.08
CA ALA A 116 -6.57 -2.06 4.67
C ALA A 116 -6.61 -1.61 6.15
N LEU A 117 -5.59 -1.92 6.94
CA LEU A 117 -5.50 -1.41 8.31
C LEU A 117 -5.27 0.10 8.33
N VAL A 118 -4.44 0.62 7.43
CA VAL A 118 -4.17 2.07 7.34
C VAL A 118 -5.40 2.84 6.91
N SER A 119 -6.19 2.33 5.94
CA SER A 119 -7.44 2.95 5.49
C SER A 119 -8.47 3.09 6.62
N GLN A 120 -8.62 2.05 7.44
CA GLN A 120 -9.52 2.07 8.60
C GLN A 120 -9.03 3.02 9.70
N ILE A 121 -7.72 3.03 10.00
CA ILE A 121 -7.12 4.00 10.94
C ILE A 121 -7.36 5.43 10.46
N GLN A 122 -7.12 5.69 9.17
CA GLN A 122 -7.35 6.97 8.53
C GLN A 122 -8.81 7.42 8.68
N ASN A 123 -9.75 6.54 8.37
CA ASN A 123 -11.17 6.86 8.46
C ASN A 123 -11.55 7.22 9.91
N GLY A 124 -11.13 6.41 10.89
CA GLY A 124 -11.36 6.69 12.30
C GLY A 124 -10.73 8.00 12.77
N VAL A 125 -9.50 8.33 12.31
CA VAL A 125 -8.84 9.61 12.60
C VAL A 125 -9.59 10.76 11.97
N ASN A 126 -10.01 10.66 10.71
CA ASN A 126 -10.72 11.73 10.01
C ASN A 126 -12.06 12.05 10.68
N GLU A 127 -12.85 11.02 11.03
CA GLU A 127 -14.13 11.20 11.73
C GLU A 127 -13.95 11.82 13.11
N THR A 128 -13.05 11.24 13.92
CA THR A 128 -12.90 11.69 15.31
C THR A 128 -12.21 13.05 15.43
N SER A 129 -11.24 13.37 14.56
CA SER A 129 -10.64 14.70 14.53
C SER A 129 -11.60 15.77 14.00
N THR A 130 -12.48 15.43 13.06
CA THR A 130 -13.55 16.34 12.60
C THR A 130 -14.56 16.60 13.69
N LEU A 131 -14.96 15.57 14.45
CA LEU A 131 -15.83 15.72 15.62
C LEU A 131 -15.17 16.59 16.69
N ALA A 132 -13.88 16.40 16.97
CA ALA A 132 -13.12 17.22 17.91
C ALA A 132 -13.06 18.69 17.46
N ALA A 133 -12.81 18.94 16.16
CA ALA A 133 -12.80 20.28 15.59
C ALA A 133 -14.16 20.98 15.70
N ALA A 134 -15.27 20.26 15.50
CA ALA A 134 -16.62 20.78 15.69
C ALA A 134 -16.90 21.18 17.15
N ASN A 135 -16.09 20.70 18.11
CA ASN A 135 -16.15 21.03 19.53
C ASN A 135 -14.99 21.97 19.98
N GLY A 136 -14.29 22.61 19.04
CA GLY A 136 -13.27 23.61 19.32
C GLY A 136 -11.87 23.06 19.65
N ILE A 137 -11.61 21.78 19.36
CA ILE A 137 -10.31 21.14 19.55
C ILE A 137 -9.63 20.98 18.18
N ASP A 138 -8.57 21.74 17.94
CA ASP A 138 -7.81 21.64 16.69
C ASP A 138 -7.05 20.32 16.57
N ILE A 139 -6.65 19.96 15.33
CA ILE A 139 -6.01 18.66 15.04
C ILE A 139 -4.64 18.48 15.71
N MET A 140 -3.91 19.56 15.99
CA MET A 140 -2.60 19.47 16.65
C MET A 140 -2.78 19.11 18.13
N THR A 141 -3.73 19.80 18.81
CA THR A 141 -4.15 19.49 20.18
C THR A 141 -4.76 18.09 20.28
N PHE A 142 -5.63 17.72 19.31
CA PHE A 142 -6.19 16.37 19.20
C PHE A 142 -5.08 15.31 19.10
N ALA A 143 -4.12 15.48 18.20
CA ALA A 143 -3.02 14.51 18.01
C ALA A 143 -2.15 14.38 19.26
N GLN A 144 -1.88 15.48 19.96
CA GLN A 144 -1.14 15.44 21.22
C GLN A 144 -1.91 14.64 22.28
N ALA A 145 -3.20 14.88 22.44
CA ALA A 145 -4.02 14.16 23.42
C ALA A 145 -4.13 12.65 23.10
N ILE A 146 -4.32 12.32 21.81
CA ILE A 146 -4.37 10.91 21.35
C ILE A 146 -3.06 10.16 21.64
N SER A 147 -1.90 10.85 21.58
CA SER A 147 -0.60 10.23 21.88
C SER A 147 -0.43 9.76 23.34
N TYR A 148 -1.32 10.17 24.25
CA TYR A 148 -1.28 9.75 25.66
C TYR A 148 -1.93 8.38 25.89
N GLY A 149 -2.58 7.81 24.89
CA GLY A 149 -3.33 6.57 25.05
C GLY A 149 -3.30 5.63 23.87
N GLY A 150 -4.14 4.61 23.90
CA GLY A 150 -4.19 3.54 22.90
C GLY A 150 -4.67 3.96 21.50
N GLY A 151 -5.06 5.21 21.30
CA GLY A 151 -5.41 5.77 19.98
C GLY A 151 -4.22 6.24 19.18
N GLN A 152 -2.99 6.29 19.75
CA GLN A 152 -1.80 6.71 19.04
C GLN A 152 -1.57 5.84 17.79
N ASN A 153 -1.24 6.50 16.68
CA ASN A 153 -0.96 5.81 15.43
C ASN A 153 -0.06 6.65 14.51
N PHE A 154 0.68 5.95 13.64
CA PHE A 154 1.62 6.59 12.71
C PHE A 154 0.93 7.48 11.67
N TYR A 155 -0.28 7.13 11.24
CA TYR A 155 -1.03 7.92 10.27
C TYR A 155 -1.28 9.35 10.81
N LEU A 156 -1.87 9.46 12.00
CA LEU A 156 -2.13 10.76 12.63
C LEU A 156 -0.84 11.57 12.82
N ASP A 157 0.23 10.94 13.30
CA ASP A 157 1.52 11.60 13.51
C ASP A 157 2.09 12.20 12.21
N SER A 158 1.94 11.48 11.10
CA SER A 158 2.46 11.90 9.79
C SER A 158 1.55 12.88 9.04
N LYS A 159 0.23 12.88 9.34
CA LYS A 159 -0.76 13.64 8.57
C LYS A 159 -1.38 14.84 9.31
N LYS A 160 -1.16 14.97 10.62
CA LYS A 160 -1.68 16.12 11.41
C LYS A 160 -1.29 17.49 10.84
N GLU A 161 -0.04 17.67 10.41
CA GLU A 161 0.41 18.92 9.81
C GLU A 161 -0.17 19.19 8.41
N PRO A 162 -0.10 18.23 7.44
CA PRO A 162 -0.79 18.36 6.17
C PRO A 162 -2.27 18.71 6.33
N ILE A 163 -2.99 18.00 7.18
CA ILE A 163 -4.43 18.24 7.43
C ILE A 163 -4.66 19.61 8.06
N SER A 164 -3.80 20.03 9.00
CA SER A 164 -3.89 21.35 9.64
C SER A 164 -3.67 22.52 8.68
N LYS A 165 -2.82 22.30 7.67
CA LYS A 165 -2.48 23.30 6.65
C LYS A 165 -3.33 23.19 5.38
N GLU A 166 -4.22 22.20 5.33
CA GLU A 166 -4.99 21.81 4.12
C GLU A 166 -4.07 21.55 2.90
N ASP A 167 -2.86 21.05 3.17
CA ASP A 167 -1.89 20.67 2.14
C ASP A 167 -2.04 19.18 1.82
N TYR A 168 -2.70 18.90 0.71
CA TYR A 168 -2.95 17.54 0.23
C TYR A 168 -2.00 17.13 -0.91
N THR A 169 -0.80 17.71 -0.94
CA THR A 169 0.27 17.31 -1.88
C THR A 169 0.56 15.84 -1.73
N THR A 170 0.51 15.12 -2.84
CA THR A 170 0.50 13.66 -2.88
C THR A 170 1.84 13.04 -2.46
N ALA A 171 1.84 12.27 -1.39
CA ALA A 171 2.85 11.27 -1.08
C ALA A 171 2.36 9.85 -1.42
N PHE A 172 1.05 9.61 -1.28
CA PHE A 172 0.32 8.44 -1.72
C PHE A 172 -1.12 8.86 -2.06
N SER A 173 -1.58 8.61 -3.29
CA SER A 173 -2.85 9.17 -3.78
C SER A 173 -4.07 8.40 -3.29
N ILE A 174 -5.22 9.10 -3.26
CA ILE A 174 -6.53 8.48 -3.00
C ILE A 174 -6.81 7.36 -3.99
N GLU A 175 -6.53 7.55 -5.29
CA GLU A 175 -6.79 6.52 -6.31
C GLU A 175 -5.99 5.25 -6.09
N ASN A 176 -4.73 5.36 -5.62
CA ASN A 176 -3.90 4.20 -5.31
C ASN A 176 -4.41 3.44 -4.09
N GLU A 177 -4.81 4.16 -3.03
CA GLU A 177 -5.39 3.49 -1.86
C GLU A 177 -6.76 2.91 -2.17
N TYR A 178 -7.60 3.59 -2.96
CA TYR A 178 -8.88 3.08 -3.44
C TYR A 178 -8.71 1.75 -4.21
N LYS A 179 -7.70 1.67 -5.08
CA LYS A 179 -7.34 0.42 -5.76
C LYS A 179 -6.97 -0.67 -4.75
N ASP A 180 -6.11 -0.37 -3.77
CA ASP A 180 -5.63 -1.34 -2.79
C ASP A 180 -6.77 -1.83 -1.88
N VAL A 181 -7.68 -0.95 -1.48
CA VAL A 181 -8.91 -1.29 -0.72
C VAL A 181 -9.81 -2.23 -1.54
N ASN A 182 -9.99 -1.98 -2.84
CA ASN A 182 -10.75 -2.88 -3.71
C ASN A 182 -10.11 -4.27 -3.83
N ILE A 183 -8.79 -4.35 -3.97
CA ILE A 183 -8.06 -5.63 -3.95
C ILE A 183 -8.28 -6.34 -2.61
N CYS A 184 -8.25 -5.61 -1.49
CA CYS A 184 -8.53 -6.16 -0.17
C CYS A 184 -9.94 -6.77 -0.08
N MET A 185 -10.95 -6.05 -0.54
CA MET A 185 -12.34 -6.52 -0.50
C MET A 185 -12.55 -7.77 -1.36
N ASN A 186 -11.90 -7.85 -2.52
CA ASN A 186 -11.92 -9.05 -3.36
C ASN A 186 -11.25 -10.23 -2.64
N LEU A 187 -10.06 -10.04 -2.10
CA LEU A 187 -9.33 -11.07 -1.34
C LEU A 187 -10.13 -11.55 -0.13
N ALA A 188 -10.74 -10.63 0.62
CA ALA A 188 -11.59 -10.96 1.77
C ALA A 188 -12.78 -11.83 1.37
N LYS A 189 -13.45 -11.49 0.26
CA LYS A 189 -14.55 -12.26 -0.31
C LYS A 189 -14.12 -13.67 -0.70
N GLU A 190 -12.99 -13.82 -1.35
CA GLU A 190 -12.43 -15.13 -1.74
C GLU A 190 -12.09 -16.01 -0.53
N CYS A 191 -11.59 -15.40 0.54
CA CYS A 191 -11.26 -16.07 1.80
C CYS A 191 -12.46 -16.27 2.74
N GLY A 192 -13.63 -15.71 2.43
CA GLY A 192 -14.81 -15.75 3.30
C GLY A 192 -14.66 -14.92 4.59
N VAL A 193 -13.83 -13.87 4.57
CA VAL A 193 -13.60 -12.98 5.71
C VAL A 193 -14.48 -11.75 5.60
N LEU A 194 -15.23 -11.43 6.66
CA LEU A 194 -16.03 -10.20 6.74
C LEU A 194 -15.17 -9.03 7.22
N MET A 195 -15.20 -7.92 6.48
CA MET A 195 -14.43 -6.71 6.79
C MET A 195 -15.32 -5.44 6.81
N PRO A 196 -16.28 -5.32 7.76
CA PRO A 196 -17.23 -4.21 7.76
C PRO A 196 -16.57 -2.83 7.93
N GLY A 197 -15.43 -2.74 8.63
CA GLY A 197 -14.66 -1.51 8.73
C GLY A 197 -14.06 -1.09 7.39
N GLU A 198 -13.62 -2.05 6.59
CA GLU A 198 -13.05 -1.80 5.27
C GLU A 198 -14.14 -1.46 4.22
N GLU A 199 -15.32 -2.08 4.31
CA GLU A 199 -16.48 -1.70 3.50
C GLU A 199 -16.85 -0.22 3.71
N ASN A 200 -16.82 0.24 4.96
CA ASN A 200 -17.05 1.65 5.28
C ASN A 200 -15.94 2.56 4.74
N ALA A 201 -14.68 2.15 4.87
CA ALA A 201 -13.54 2.89 4.30
C ALA A 201 -13.66 2.98 2.77
N LEU A 202 -13.95 1.87 2.08
CA LEU A 202 -14.18 1.83 0.64
C LEU A 202 -15.23 2.86 0.20
N HIS A 203 -16.34 2.97 0.95
CA HIS A 203 -17.38 3.96 0.63
C HIS A 203 -16.87 5.41 0.73
N VAL A 204 -16.03 5.72 1.72
CA VAL A 204 -15.42 7.05 1.86
C VAL A 204 -14.45 7.33 0.69
N TYR A 205 -13.63 6.35 0.32
CA TYR A 205 -12.74 6.47 -0.83
C TYR A 205 -13.51 6.65 -2.15
N GLN A 206 -14.59 5.90 -2.35
CA GLN A 206 -15.44 6.06 -3.53
C GLN A 206 -15.99 7.48 -3.63
N LYS A 207 -16.53 8.03 -2.53
CA LYS A 207 -17.00 9.42 -2.50
C LYS A 207 -15.89 10.43 -2.82
N ALA A 208 -14.68 10.19 -2.32
CA ALA A 208 -13.54 11.07 -2.62
C ALA A 208 -13.14 10.99 -4.11
N MET A 209 -13.21 9.80 -4.72
CA MET A 209 -13.01 9.63 -6.16
C MET A 209 -14.09 10.37 -6.97
N ASP A 210 -15.36 10.22 -6.60
CA ASP A 210 -16.50 10.88 -7.26
C ASP A 210 -16.43 12.41 -7.15
N ALA A 211 -15.88 12.93 -6.05
CA ALA A 211 -15.62 14.36 -5.83
C ALA A 211 -14.38 14.90 -6.60
N GLY A 212 -13.65 14.04 -7.30
CA GLY A 212 -12.48 14.43 -8.09
C GLY A 212 -11.17 14.57 -7.30
N TYR A 213 -11.10 14.06 -6.08
CA TYR A 213 -9.91 14.15 -5.21
C TYR A 213 -8.88 13.04 -5.48
N GLY A 214 -9.08 12.17 -6.46
CA GLY A 214 -8.30 10.96 -6.70
C GLY A 214 -6.77 11.17 -6.75
N LYS A 215 -6.31 12.29 -7.29
CA LYS A 215 -4.88 12.62 -7.40
C LYS A 215 -4.28 13.26 -6.14
N GLU A 216 -5.10 13.67 -5.19
CA GLU A 216 -4.62 14.23 -3.93
C GLU A 216 -4.09 13.13 -2.99
N ASP A 217 -3.32 13.53 -1.98
CA ASP A 217 -2.88 12.62 -0.92
C ASP A 217 -4.09 11.96 -0.23
N PHE A 218 -3.97 10.70 0.09
CA PHE A 218 -5.07 9.93 0.67
C PHE A 218 -5.66 10.54 1.96
N CYS A 219 -4.92 11.41 2.67
CA CYS A 219 -5.49 12.14 3.81
C CYS A 219 -6.55 13.18 3.40
N ALA A 220 -6.65 13.53 2.11
CA ALA A 220 -7.70 14.43 1.62
C ALA A 220 -9.12 13.82 1.70
N THR A 221 -9.27 12.51 1.97
CA THR A 221 -10.57 11.90 2.29
C THR A 221 -11.25 12.54 3.51
N ILE A 222 -10.51 13.28 4.35
CA ILE A 222 -11.11 14.09 5.43
C ILE A 222 -12.11 15.13 4.89
N LYS A 223 -11.96 15.59 3.65
CA LYS A 223 -12.90 16.51 3.00
C LYS A 223 -14.30 15.91 2.93
N VAL A 224 -14.40 14.61 2.57
CA VAL A 224 -15.66 13.86 2.50
C VAL A 224 -16.36 13.81 3.86
N VAL A 225 -15.60 13.70 4.95
CA VAL A 225 -16.15 13.66 6.32
C VAL A 225 -16.59 15.06 6.78
N ARG A 226 -15.97 16.13 6.27
CA ARG A 226 -16.30 17.52 6.58
C ARG A 226 -17.45 18.08 5.74
N GLU A 227 -17.75 17.49 4.59
CA GLU A 227 -18.91 17.86 3.76
C GLU A 227 -20.22 17.57 4.50
N ARG A 228 -21.12 18.57 4.56
CA ARG A 228 -22.44 18.50 5.21
C ARG A 228 -23.54 18.40 4.17
#